data_c3cb412e07fd52fa5bd848fb434ebd9b
#
_entry.id   c3cb412e07fd52fa5bd848fb434ebd9b
#
_cell.length_a   1.000
_cell.length_b   1.000
_cell.length_c   1.000
_cell.angle_alpha   90.00
_cell.angle_beta   90.00
_cell.angle_gamma   90.00
#
_symmetry.space_group_name_H-M   'P 1'
#
loop_
_entity.id
_entity.type
_entity.pdbx_description
1 polymer ?
#
loop_
_entity_poly.entity_id
_entity_poly.type
_entity_poly.pdbx_seq_one_letter_code
_entity_poly.pdbx_strand_id
1 'polypeptide(L)'
;MPIDKSGPRNIQDIAINNKDILANLYKHSLAILKVQESLRLDLGPALAPHLYVANVSPDTITIYTDSQAWATKLRFQTSEIIRTAKKTTGFIGLLSVRIKVSPALTLSSTPERAKSISLSPSTARLLAKVAATIDDPALQTAILKLCRNK
;
A
#
# COMPACT_ATOMS: atom_id res chain seq x y z
N MET A 1 -3.56 -14.15 -44.42
CA MET A 1 -3.84 -13.34 -43.25
C MET A 1 -4.26 -14.27 -42.11
N PRO A 2 -3.43 -14.52 -41.09
CA PRO A 2 -3.87 -15.32 -39.96
C PRO A 2 -4.82 -14.48 -39.12
N ILE A 3 -6.05 -14.95 -38.99
CA ILE A 3 -7.06 -14.38 -38.07
C ILE A 3 -6.62 -14.67 -36.66
N ASP A 4 -6.31 -13.60 -35.90
CA ASP A 4 -6.03 -13.66 -34.48
C ASP A 4 -7.26 -14.24 -33.74
N LYS A 5 -7.14 -15.49 -33.28
CA LYS A 5 -8.14 -16.18 -32.48
C LYS A 5 -7.96 -15.83 -30.99
N SER A 6 -7.88 -14.57 -30.62
CA SER A 6 -8.04 -14.17 -29.24
C SER A 6 -9.54 -14.03 -28.91
N GLY A 7 -10.21 -15.17 -28.80
CA GLY A 7 -11.55 -15.23 -28.21
C GLY A 7 -11.56 -14.72 -26.77
N PRO A 8 -12.71 -14.33 -26.23
CA PRO A 8 -12.81 -13.82 -24.85
C PRO A 8 -12.24 -14.86 -23.89
N ARG A 9 -11.18 -14.47 -23.15
CA ARG A 9 -10.57 -15.34 -22.15
C ARG A 9 -11.61 -15.67 -21.10
N ASN A 10 -11.81 -16.96 -20.84
CA ASN A 10 -12.74 -17.43 -19.85
C ASN A 10 -12.43 -16.80 -18.48
N ILE A 11 -13.46 -16.27 -17.82
CA ILE A 11 -13.35 -15.68 -16.46
C ILE A 11 -12.73 -16.68 -15.48
N GLN A 12 -12.90 -17.98 -15.71
CA GLN A 12 -12.29 -19.06 -14.93
C GLN A 12 -10.76 -19.11 -15.08
N ASP A 13 -10.19 -18.89 -16.27
CA ASP A 13 -8.75 -18.85 -16.49
C ASP A 13 -8.10 -17.62 -15.85
N ILE A 14 -8.82 -16.51 -15.83
CA ILE A 14 -8.40 -15.28 -15.12
C ILE A 14 -8.46 -15.49 -13.60
N ALA A 15 -9.45 -16.21 -13.08
CA ALA A 15 -9.61 -16.49 -11.66
C ALA A 15 -8.55 -17.47 -11.13
N ILE A 16 -8.16 -18.46 -11.90
CA ILE A 16 -7.12 -19.44 -11.53
C ILE A 16 -5.74 -18.76 -11.52
N ASN A 17 -5.43 -17.96 -12.53
CA ASN A 17 -4.17 -17.22 -12.61
C ASN A 17 -4.05 -16.13 -11.51
N ASN A 18 -5.18 -15.55 -11.09
CA ASN A 18 -5.21 -14.57 -10.00
C ASN A 18 -4.98 -15.21 -8.61
N LYS A 19 -5.30 -16.47 -8.40
CA LYS A 19 -5.06 -17.16 -7.13
C LYS A 19 -3.58 -17.27 -6.81
N ASP A 20 -2.76 -17.61 -7.80
CA ASP A 20 -1.30 -17.71 -7.65
C ASP A 20 -0.66 -16.33 -7.48
N ILE A 21 -1.16 -15.32 -8.20
CA ILE A 21 -0.72 -13.93 -8.07
C ILE A 21 -1.05 -13.39 -6.67
N LEU A 22 -2.27 -13.61 -6.20
CA LEU A 22 -2.70 -13.19 -4.86
C LEU A 22 -1.92 -13.91 -3.75
N ALA A 23 -1.67 -15.22 -3.91
CA ALA A 23 -0.87 -15.99 -2.96
C ALA A 23 0.58 -15.48 -2.90
N ASN A 24 1.17 -15.13 -4.05
CA ASN A 24 2.52 -14.57 -4.12
C ASN A 24 2.59 -13.15 -3.52
N LEU A 25 1.60 -12.29 -3.79
CA LEU A 25 1.49 -10.97 -3.17
C LEU A 25 1.35 -11.08 -1.65
N TYR A 26 0.53 -12.01 -1.18
CA TYR A 26 0.35 -12.23 0.25
C TYR A 26 1.64 -12.70 0.93
N LYS A 27 2.34 -13.68 0.34
CA LYS A 27 3.65 -14.15 0.84
C LYS A 27 4.68 -13.01 0.87
N HIS A 28 4.69 -12.18 -0.17
CA HIS A 28 5.59 -11.03 -0.25
C HIS A 28 5.30 -9.99 0.84
N SER A 29 4.03 -9.67 1.06
CA SER A 29 3.62 -8.74 2.13
C SER A 29 3.97 -9.26 3.53
N LEU A 30 3.80 -10.56 3.78
CA LEU A 30 4.23 -11.18 5.03
C LEU A 30 5.75 -11.11 5.23
N ALA A 31 6.53 -11.29 4.16
CA ALA A 31 7.99 -11.15 4.22
C ALA A 31 8.40 -9.72 4.60
N ILE A 32 7.76 -8.71 4.01
CA ILE A 32 7.98 -7.29 4.34
C ILE A 32 7.69 -7.02 5.81
N LEU A 33 6.55 -7.50 6.33
CA LEU A 33 6.17 -7.30 7.73
C LEU A 33 7.16 -7.96 8.69
N LYS A 34 7.59 -9.19 8.41
CA LYS A 34 8.60 -9.90 9.23
C LYS A 34 9.93 -9.17 9.26
N VAL A 35 10.40 -8.68 8.10
CA VAL A 35 11.64 -7.90 8.02
C VAL A 35 11.51 -6.59 8.79
N GLN A 36 10.39 -5.89 8.64
CA GLN A 36 10.14 -4.64 9.36
C GLN A 36 10.17 -4.84 10.87
N GLU A 37 9.53 -5.90 11.38
CA GLU A 37 9.51 -6.22 12.81
C GLU A 37 10.91 -6.58 13.32
N SER A 38 11.64 -7.43 12.59
CA SER A 38 13.02 -7.79 12.95
C SER A 38 13.94 -6.57 12.97
N LEU A 39 13.82 -5.66 11.99
CA LEU A 39 14.61 -4.43 11.95
C LEU A 39 14.25 -3.47 13.08
N ARG A 40 12.99 -3.38 13.47
CA ARG A 40 12.56 -2.56 14.61
C ARG A 40 13.16 -3.04 15.92
N LEU A 41 13.28 -4.35 16.09
CA LEU A 41 13.89 -4.95 17.27
C LEU A 41 15.41 -4.72 17.30
N ASP A 42 16.10 -4.95 16.18
CA ASP A 42 17.56 -4.88 16.11
C ASP A 42 18.09 -3.43 16.11
N LEU A 43 17.41 -2.50 15.45
CA LEU A 43 17.83 -1.09 15.36
C LEU A 43 17.39 -0.25 16.59
N GLY A 44 16.59 -0.84 17.45
CA GLY A 44 16.19 -0.26 18.71
C GLY A 44 15.02 0.74 18.64
N PRO A 45 14.49 1.13 19.83
CA PRO A 45 13.24 1.88 19.94
C PRO A 45 13.30 3.30 19.37
N ALA A 46 14.49 3.88 19.25
CA ALA A 46 14.65 5.22 18.70
C ALA A 46 14.42 5.29 17.17
N LEU A 47 14.81 4.23 16.44
CA LEU A 47 14.66 4.17 14.99
C LEU A 47 13.36 3.46 14.56
N ALA A 48 12.83 2.60 15.38
CA ALA A 48 11.65 1.79 15.09
C ALA A 48 10.44 2.59 14.56
N PRO A 49 10.05 3.75 15.14
CA PRO A 49 8.89 4.52 14.65
C PRO A 49 9.15 5.24 13.32
N HIS A 50 10.42 5.42 12.94
CA HIS A 50 10.82 6.16 11.72
C HIS A 50 11.25 5.24 10.58
N LEU A 51 11.05 3.91 10.73
CA LEU A 51 11.47 2.91 9.76
C LEU A 51 10.26 2.19 9.18
N TYR A 52 10.13 2.28 7.85
CA TYR A 52 9.07 1.62 7.10
C TYR A 52 9.67 0.85 5.92
N VAL A 53 9.56 -0.47 5.96
CA VAL A 53 10.01 -1.32 4.85
C VAL A 53 8.96 -1.30 3.76
N ALA A 54 9.30 -0.74 2.60
CA ALA A 54 8.40 -0.63 1.47
C ALA A 54 8.45 -1.84 0.55
N ASN A 55 9.66 -2.39 0.35
CA ASN A 55 9.86 -3.54 -0.54
C ASN A 55 11.11 -4.33 -0.13
N VAL A 56 11.04 -5.63 -0.34
CA VAL A 56 12.17 -6.55 -0.17
C VAL A 56 12.33 -7.36 -1.44
N SER A 57 13.42 -7.14 -2.15
CA SER A 57 13.83 -7.91 -3.34
C SER A 57 15.03 -8.78 -3.00
N PRO A 58 15.38 -9.78 -3.82
CA PRO A 58 16.51 -10.67 -3.55
C PRO A 58 17.86 -9.96 -3.40
N ASP A 59 18.02 -8.80 -4.01
CA ASP A 59 19.25 -8.00 -4.05
C ASP A 59 19.16 -6.67 -3.30
N THR A 60 17.95 -6.13 -3.13
CA THR A 60 17.73 -4.77 -2.62
C THR A 60 16.56 -4.70 -1.64
N ILE A 61 16.77 -4.04 -0.51
CA ILE A 61 15.70 -3.63 0.40
C ILE A 61 15.44 -2.12 0.26
N THR A 62 14.17 -1.74 0.15
CA THR A 62 13.75 -0.33 0.11
C THR A 62 13.09 0.05 1.42
N ILE A 63 13.63 1.08 2.06
CA ILE A 63 13.16 1.61 3.33
C ILE A 63 12.74 3.06 3.13
N TYR A 64 11.59 3.41 3.67
CA TYR A 64 11.14 4.79 3.81
C TYR A 64 11.35 5.28 5.24
N THR A 65 11.65 6.56 5.37
CA THR A 65 11.73 7.27 6.64
C THR A 65 11.06 8.64 6.51
N ASP A 66 10.67 9.22 7.62
CA ASP A 66 9.93 10.48 7.70
C ASP A 66 10.82 11.72 7.54
N SER A 67 12.11 11.62 7.85
CA SER A 67 13.00 12.78 7.78
C SER A 67 14.41 12.44 7.30
N GLN A 68 15.12 13.47 6.84
CA GLN A 68 16.50 13.35 6.38
C GLN A 68 17.47 12.98 7.51
N ALA A 69 17.19 13.43 8.73
CA ALA A 69 18.01 13.10 9.90
C ALA A 69 17.99 11.58 10.18
N TRP A 70 16.82 10.96 10.12
CA TRP A 70 16.67 9.52 10.26
C TRP A 70 17.24 8.75 9.08
N ALA A 71 17.09 9.27 7.85
CA ALA A 71 17.74 8.69 6.68
C ALA A 71 19.25 8.61 6.84
N THR A 72 19.87 9.65 7.39
CA THR A 72 21.31 9.66 7.66
C THR A 72 21.70 8.60 8.70
N LYS A 73 20.96 8.50 9.80
CA LYS A 73 21.19 7.45 10.82
C LYS A 73 21.06 6.04 10.24
N LEU A 74 20.03 5.78 9.41
CA LEU A 74 19.83 4.49 8.76
C LEU A 74 20.97 4.15 7.79
N ARG A 75 21.56 5.13 7.10
CA ARG A 75 22.72 4.92 6.23
C ARG A 75 23.94 4.42 7.00
N PHE A 76 24.18 4.90 8.21
CA PHE A 76 25.27 4.39 9.06
C PHE A 76 25.03 2.96 9.53
N GLN A 77 23.79 2.51 9.56
CA GLN A 77 23.40 1.17 10.00
C GLN A 77 23.08 0.22 8.83
N THR A 78 23.48 0.57 7.61
CA THR A 78 23.21 -0.22 6.39
C THR A 78 23.67 -1.67 6.52
N SER A 79 24.84 -1.92 7.09
CA SER A 79 25.39 -3.26 7.30
C SER A 79 24.51 -4.12 8.21
N GLU A 80 23.99 -3.52 9.28
CA GLU A 80 23.09 -4.17 10.22
C GLU A 80 21.75 -4.48 9.57
N ILE A 81 21.19 -3.53 8.81
CA ILE A 81 19.96 -3.71 8.05
C ILE A 81 20.08 -4.88 7.08
N ILE A 82 21.19 -4.98 6.32
CA ILE A 82 21.43 -6.06 5.40
C ILE A 82 21.54 -7.40 6.15
N ARG A 83 22.26 -7.43 7.25
CA ARG A 83 22.44 -8.64 8.08
C ARG A 83 21.10 -9.18 8.58
N THR A 84 20.28 -8.32 9.18
CA THR A 84 18.98 -8.69 9.72
C THR A 84 18.00 -9.10 8.63
N ALA A 85 17.96 -8.36 7.52
CA ALA A 85 17.10 -8.70 6.39
C ALA A 85 17.48 -10.05 5.76
N LYS A 86 18.77 -10.35 5.57
CA LYS A 86 19.25 -11.67 5.11
C LYS A 86 18.81 -12.80 6.03
N LYS A 87 18.97 -12.60 7.34
CA LYS A 87 18.59 -13.59 8.37
C LYS A 87 17.08 -13.88 8.34
N THR A 88 16.28 -12.85 8.14
CA THR A 88 14.80 -12.96 8.20
C THR A 88 14.20 -13.52 6.93
N THR A 89 14.75 -13.14 5.75
CA THR A 89 14.20 -13.54 4.44
C THR A 89 14.90 -14.76 3.83
N GLY A 90 16.12 -15.05 4.26
CA GLY A 90 16.99 -16.05 3.60
C GLY A 90 17.58 -15.57 2.28
N PHE A 91 17.43 -14.31 1.89
CA PHE A 91 18.00 -13.77 0.66
C PHE A 91 19.50 -13.49 0.82
N ILE A 92 20.33 -14.51 0.52
CA ILE A 92 21.78 -14.41 0.60
C ILE A 92 22.34 -13.32 -0.32
N GLY A 93 21.68 -13.08 -1.47
CA GLY A 93 22.07 -12.08 -2.48
C GLY A 93 21.78 -10.63 -2.12
N LEU A 94 21.12 -10.35 -1.00
CA LEU A 94 20.78 -8.97 -0.61
C LEU A 94 22.07 -8.17 -0.31
N LEU A 95 22.35 -7.18 -1.14
CA LEU A 95 23.59 -6.39 -1.07
C LEU A 95 23.35 -4.90 -0.93
N SER A 96 22.13 -4.43 -1.21
CA SER A 96 21.83 -3.00 -1.30
C SER A 96 20.66 -2.58 -0.41
N VAL A 97 20.79 -1.41 0.21
CA VAL A 97 19.72 -0.73 0.93
C VAL A 97 19.41 0.59 0.25
N ARG A 98 18.18 0.77 -0.18
CA ARG A 98 17.68 2.02 -0.76
C ARG A 98 16.85 2.76 0.29
N ILE A 99 17.35 3.87 0.77
CA ILE A 99 16.66 4.70 1.75
C ILE A 99 16.04 5.90 1.04
N LYS A 100 14.74 6.09 1.22
CA LYS A 100 13.97 7.21 0.69
C LYS A 100 13.31 7.98 1.82
N VAL A 101 13.25 9.30 1.69
CA VAL A 101 12.56 10.17 2.64
C VAL A 101 11.17 10.47 2.12
N SER A 102 10.16 10.22 2.95
CA SER A 102 8.76 10.54 2.67
C SER A 102 8.13 11.20 3.89
N PRO A 103 8.06 12.54 3.93
CA PRO A 103 7.47 13.27 5.05
C PRO A 103 5.99 12.92 5.31
N ALA A 104 5.28 12.39 4.29
CA ALA A 104 3.91 11.95 4.42
C ALA A 104 3.72 10.75 5.38
N LEU A 105 4.79 10.02 5.72
CA LEU A 105 4.72 8.89 6.64
C LEU A 105 4.48 9.32 8.10
N THR A 106 4.86 10.54 8.48
CA THR A 106 4.55 11.10 9.80
C THR A 106 3.07 11.39 9.99
N LEU A 107 2.36 11.59 8.88
CA LEU A 107 0.91 11.84 8.88
C LEU A 107 0.09 10.54 8.92
N SER A 108 0.73 9.40 8.59
CA SER A 108 0.07 8.09 8.52
C SER A 108 -0.01 7.33 9.85
N SER A 109 0.56 7.84 10.92
CA SER A 109 0.39 7.27 12.27
C SER A 109 -0.98 7.62 12.90
N THR A 110 -1.67 8.60 12.35
CA THR A 110 -3.10 8.78 12.55
C THR A 110 -3.78 8.09 11.35
N PRO A 111 -4.75 7.16 11.53
CA PRO A 111 -5.56 6.74 10.41
C PRO A 111 -6.12 8.02 9.81
N GLU A 112 -5.64 8.38 8.62
CA GLU A 112 -6.17 9.50 7.88
C GLU A 112 -7.65 9.14 7.72
N ARG A 113 -8.45 9.72 8.62
CA ARG A 113 -9.91 9.72 8.50
C ARG A 113 -10.11 10.17 7.08
N ALA A 114 -10.52 9.24 6.21
CA ALA A 114 -10.73 9.50 4.80
C ALA A 114 -11.34 10.90 4.74
N LYS A 115 -10.62 11.84 4.11
CA LYS A 115 -11.09 13.22 3.99
C LYS A 115 -12.52 13.09 3.55
N SER A 116 -13.45 13.40 4.45
CA SER A 116 -14.86 13.40 4.11
C SER A 116 -14.95 14.32 2.90
N ILE A 117 -15.16 13.74 1.73
CA ILE A 117 -15.35 14.50 0.50
C ILE A 117 -16.66 15.23 0.74
N SER A 118 -16.57 16.46 1.26
CA SER A 118 -17.72 17.31 1.40
C SER A 118 -18.11 17.74 -0.01
N LEU A 119 -19.23 17.21 -0.45
CA LEU A 119 -19.82 17.61 -1.72
C LEU A 119 -20.13 19.11 -1.67
N SER A 120 -19.72 19.85 -2.70
CA SER A 120 -20.10 21.25 -2.81
C SER A 120 -21.64 21.39 -2.85
N PRO A 121 -22.23 22.47 -2.32
CA PRO A 121 -23.69 22.65 -2.32
C PRO A 121 -24.31 22.54 -3.70
N SER A 122 -23.58 22.94 -4.74
CA SER A 122 -24.01 22.84 -6.15
C SER A 122 -24.07 21.40 -6.61
N THR A 123 -23.05 20.58 -6.28
CA THR A 123 -22.98 19.16 -6.62
C THR A 123 -24.03 18.35 -5.87
N ALA A 124 -24.28 18.67 -4.58
CA ALA A 124 -25.32 18.02 -3.80
C ALA A 124 -26.73 18.26 -4.40
N ARG A 125 -27.01 19.49 -4.86
CA ARG A 125 -28.28 19.81 -5.56
C ARG A 125 -28.43 19.07 -6.89
N LEU A 126 -27.36 18.95 -7.63
CA LEU A 126 -27.35 18.21 -8.92
C LEU A 126 -27.63 16.73 -8.70
N LEU A 127 -26.97 16.11 -7.71
CA LEU A 127 -27.18 14.72 -7.32
C LEU A 127 -28.60 14.46 -6.81
N ALA A 128 -29.18 15.41 -6.03
CA ALA A 128 -30.54 15.29 -5.57
C ALA A 128 -31.57 15.36 -6.75
N LYS A 129 -31.31 16.19 -7.76
CA LYS A 129 -32.11 16.20 -8.99
C LYS A 129 -32.01 14.87 -9.77
N VAL A 130 -30.82 14.32 -9.92
CA VAL A 130 -30.61 13.02 -10.59
C VAL A 130 -31.27 11.90 -9.78
N ALA A 131 -31.19 11.93 -8.45
CA ALA A 131 -31.86 10.93 -7.60
C ALA A 131 -33.38 10.91 -7.80
N ALA A 132 -33.98 12.05 -8.09
CA ALA A 132 -35.44 12.14 -8.34
C ALA A 132 -35.88 11.51 -9.69
N THR A 133 -34.96 11.26 -10.61
CA THR A 133 -35.23 10.65 -11.94
C THR A 133 -34.90 9.17 -11.98
N ILE A 134 -34.47 8.58 -10.86
CA ILE A 134 -34.11 7.16 -10.78
C ILE A 134 -35.28 6.36 -10.25
N ASP A 135 -35.70 5.33 -10.98
CA ASP A 135 -36.83 4.47 -10.63
C ASP A 135 -36.49 3.41 -9.56
N ASP A 136 -35.20 3.22 -9.23
CA ASP A 136 -34.74 2.27 -8.22
C ASP A 136 -34.72 2.93 -6.82
N PRO A 137 -35.60 2.52 -5.88
CA PRO A 137 -35.70 3.11 -4.55
C PRO A 137 -34.45 2.89 -3.68
N ALA A 138 -33.72 1.80 -3.88
CA ALA A 138 -32.50 1.50 -3.14
C ALA A 138 -31.36 2.45 -3.56
N LEU A 139 -31.19 2.67 -4.86
CA LEU A 139 -30.20 3.58 -5.42
C LEU A 139 -30.52 5.05 -5.09
N GLN A 140 -31.79 5.43 -5.17
CA GLN A 140 -32.28 6.75 -4.77
C GLN A 140 -31.93 7.08 -3.32
N THR A 141 -32.21 6.12 -2.41
CA THR A 141 -31.90 6.26 -0.97
C THR A 141 -30.39 6.40 -0.72
N ALA A 142 -29.57 5.64 -1.43
CA ALA A 142 -28.11 5.69 -1.31
C ALA A 142 -27.54 7.06 -1.75
N ILE A 143 -28.02 7.60 -2.86
CA ILE A 143 -27.60 8.93 -3.37
C ILE A 143 -28.04 10.05 -2.42
N LEU A 144 -29.25 9.99 -1.89
CA LEU A 144 -29.75 10.98 -0.92
C LEU A 144 -28.95 10.94 0.40
N LYS A 145 -28.50 9.77 0.85
CA LYS A 145 -27.60 9.64 2.01
C LYS A 145 -26.25 10.31 1.76
N LEU A 146 -25.68 10.18 0.56
CA LEU A 146 -24.44 10.86 0.17
C LEU A 146 -24.59 12.40 0.20
N CYS A 147 -25.72 12.92 -0.23
CA CYS A 147 -26.01 14.36 -0.21
C CYS A 147 -26.16 14.94 1.21
N ARG A 148 -26.54 14.10 2.21
CA ARG A 148 -26.83 14.51 3.60
C ARG A 148 -25.64 14.38 4.53
N ASN A 149 -24.57 13.68 4.12
CA ASN A 149 -23.39 13.49 4.95
C ASN A 149 -22.54 14.78 4.94
N LYS A 150 -22.76 15.61 5.94
CA LYS A 150 -22.13 16.91 6.17
C LYS A 150 -20.89 16.73 7.04
#